data_d12b01b4d5c99f242b01cd12980262ab
#
_entry.id   d12b01b4d5c99f242b01cd12980262ab
#
_cell.length_a   1.000
_cell.length_b   1.000
_cell.length_c   1.000
_cell.angle_alpha   90.00
_cell.angle_beta   90.00
_cell.angle_gamma   90.00
#
_symmetry.space_group_name_H-M   'P 1'
#
loop_
_entity.id
_entity.type
_entity.pdbx_description
1 polymer ?
#
loop_
_entity_poly.entity_id
_entity_poly.type
_entity_poly.pdbx_seq_one_letter_code
_entity_poly.pdbx_strand_id
1 'polypeptide(L)'
;GILLVFTDDSGELISVSALDCNMDIKCISVVQLPAETSVGSDSLKAIYQKGGAAALEKPLTDISGLSFTKYIKMSQTQLKKVVSKIGDVTVRIPSDINYKGADFSLLLDAGDQNLTSDLFCKYFLYSDNSGKRDAAVSLLNALMTAKNVTAQDTLFNFIMNNTDTDISVVDYSKVSSALTLFVQEKSGN
;
A
#
# COMPACT_ATOMS: atom_id res chain seq x y z
N GLY A 1 -11.67 -4.35 6.06
CA GLY A 1 -10.31 -3.83 5.84
C GLY A 1 -9.45 -4.72 4.97
N ILE A 2 -8.38 -4.18 4.45
CA ILE A 2 -7.43 -4.85 3.55
C ILE A 2 -6.02 -4.65 4.11
N LEU A 3 -5.18 -5.70 4.06
CA LEU A 3 -3.77 -5.61 4.37
C LEU A 3 -2.94 -5.43 3.09
N LEU A 4 -2.14 -4.37 3.01
CA LEU A 4 -1.06 -4.27 2.03
C LEU A 4 0.22 -4.81 2.68
N VAL A 5 0.70 -5.94 2.21
CA VAL A 5 1.87 -6.64 2.76
C VAL A 5 3.06 -6.40 1.83
N PHE A 6 4.08 -5.72 2.33
CA PHE A 6 5.27 -5.38 1.55
C PHE A 6 6.45 -6.28 1.95
N THR A 7 7.06 -6.90 0.95
CA THR A 7 8.26 -7.73 1.12
C THR A 7 9.41 -7.19 0.29
N ASP A 8 10.62 -7.61 0.60
CA ASP A 8 11.71 -7.52 -0.35
C ASP A 8 11.54 -8.59 -1.46
N ASP A 9 12.45 -8.57 -2.44
CA ASP A 9 12.40 -9.53 -3.55
C ASP A 9 12.88 -10.94 -3.14
N SER A 10 13.44 -11.12 -1.94
CA SER A 10 13.72 -12.44 -1.35
C SER A 10 12.50 -13.02 -0.61
N GLY A 11 11.44 -12.23 -0.41
CA GLY A 11 10.22 -12.62 0.28
C GLY A 11 10.21 -12.30 1.77
N GLU A 12 11.20 -11.59 2.31
CA GLU A 12 11.22 -11.14 3.69
C GLU A 12 10.24 -9.98 3.91
N LEU A 13 9.46 -10.03 5.00
CA LEU A 13 8.51 -8.98 5.34
C LEU A 13 9.23 -7.67 5.70
N ILE A 14 8.89 -6.58 5.01
CA ILE A 14 9.35 -5.22 5.29
C ILE A 14 8.36 -4.52 6.22
N SER A 15 7.08 -4.54 5.85
CA SER A 15 6.03 -3.84 6.60
C SER A 15 4.64 -4.24 6.14
N VAL A 16 3.64 -3.87 6.94
CA VAL A 16 2.23 -4.02 6.60
C VAL A 16 1.52 -2.67 6.72
N SER A 17 0.77 -2.28 5.69
CA SER A 17 -0.19 -1.17 5.79
C SER A 17 -1.58 -1.77 5.95
N ALA A 18 -2.19 -1.54 7.11
CA ALA A 18 -3.57 -1.92 7.38
C ALA A 18 -4.51 -0.80 6.91
N LEU A 19 -5.38 -1.13 5.96
CA LEU A 19 -6.34 -0.20 5.37
C LEU A 19 -7.74 -0.51 5.88
N ASP A 20 -8.40 0.50 6.43
CA ASP A 20 -9.82 0.43 6.76
C ASP A 20 -10.60 1.45 5.95
N CYS A 21 -11.59 0.98 5.21
CA CYS A 21 -12.47 1.79 4.38
C CYS A 21 -13.81 1.98 5.08
N ASN A 22 -14.07 3.16 5.62
CA ASN A 22 -15.38 3.52 6.12
C ASN A 22 -16.15 4.27 5.01
N MET A 23 -17.11 3.56 4.39
CA MET A 23 -17.89 4.10 3.28
C MET A 23 -18.95 5.12 3.75
N ASP A 24 -19.39 5.06 5.01
CA ASP A 24 -20.42 5.97 5.55
C ASP A 24 -19.88 7.39 5.68
N ILE A 25 -18.63 7.52 6.13
CA ILE A 25 -17.93 8.80 6.25
C ILE A 25 -16.92 9.05 5.11
N LYS A 26 -16.88 8.16 4.12
CA LYS A 26 -16.00 8.24 2.95
C LYS A 26 -14.54 8.49 3.32
N CYS A 27 -14.04 7.73 4.29
CA CYS A 27 -12.68 7.83 4.81
C CYS A 27 -11.94 6.51 4.65
N ILE A 28 -10.68 6.61 4.22
CA ILE A 28 -9.74 5.48 4.24
C ILE A 28 -8.69 5.79 5.31
N SER A 29 -8.66 4.97 6.34
CA SER A 29 -7.63 5.02 7.37
C SER A 29 -6.46 4.10 7.01
N VAL A 30 -5.24 4.57 7.20
CA VAL A 30 -4.02 3.79 6.95
C VAL A 30 -3.19 3.73 8.22
N VAL A 31 -2.95 2.53 8.71
CA VAL A 31 -2.02 2.26 9.80
C VAL A 31 -0.82 1.51 9.27
N GLN A 32 0.37 2.08 9.42
CA GLN A 32 1.63 1.47 8.99
C GLN A 32 2.27 0.72 10.14
N LEU A 33 2.60 -0.54 9.93
CA LEU A 33 3.15 -1.45 10.93
C LEU A 33 4.50 -2.01 10.43
N PRO A 34 5.61 -1.75 11.13
CA PRO A 34 6.89 -2.41 10.86
C PRO A 34 6.81 -3.92 11.04
N ALA A 35 7.67 -4.65 10.33
CA ALA A 35 7.76 -6.11 10.44
C ALA A 35 8.02 -6.61 11.87
N GLU A 36 8.72 -5.80 12.67
CA GLU A 36 9.06 -6.12 14.06
C GLU A 36 7.94 -5.78 15.08
N THR A 37 6.78 -5.27 14.61
CA THR A 37 5.63 -5.00 15.49
C THR A 37 5.23 -6.27 16.22
N SER A 38 5.19 -6.21 17.56
CA SER A 38 4.80 -7.33 18.42
C SER A 38 3.29 -7.54 18.41
N VAL A 39 2.87 -8.79 18.25
CA VAL A 39 1.48 -9.24 18.34
C VAL A 39 1.45 -10.49 19.26
N GLY A 40 1.02 -10.29 20.48
CA GLY A 40 1.14 -11.34 21.51
C GLY A 40 2.61 -11.68 21.79
N SER A 41 2.99 -12.93 21.61
CA SER A 41 4.35 -13.43 21.82
C SER A 41 5.25 -13.38 20.58
N ASP A 42 4.67 -13.12 19.40
CA ASP A 42 5.36 -13.13 18.11
C ASP A 42 5.44 -11.71 17.50
N SER A 43 6.37 -11.50 16.58
CA SER A 43 6.35 -10.32 15.70
C SER A 43 5.54 -10.59 14.44
N LEU A 44 5.11 -9.53 13.73
CA LEU A 44 4.48 -9.68 12.41
C LEU A 44 5.37 -10.46 11.45
N LYS A 45 6.70 -10.24 11.51
CA LYS A 45 7.66 -10.99 10.72
C LYS A 45 7.61 -12.49 11.03
N ALA A 46 7.60 -12.87 12.30
CA ALA A 46 7.54 -14.27 12.70
C ALA A 46 6.22 -14.93 12.30
N ILE A 47 5.09 -14.22 12.44
CA ILE A 47 3.77 -14.71 12.00
C ILE A 47 3.75 -14.89 10.47
N TYR A 48 4.26 -13.91 9.73
CA TYR A 48 4.36 -13.98 8.28
C TYR A 48 5.23 -15.15 7.80
N GLN A 49 6.39 -15.37 8.42
CA GLN A 49 7.27 -16.49 8.08
C GLN A 49 6.62 -17.85 8.28
N LYS A 50 5.74 -17.98 9.29
CA LYS A 50 5.03 -19.23 9.59
C LYS A 50 3.87 -19.52 8.64
N GLY A 51 3.13 -18.48 8.19
CA GLY A 51 1.87 -18.69 7.47
C GLY A 51 1.56 -17.70 6.36
N GLY A 52 2.52 -16.89 5.92
CA GLY A 52 2.35 -15.93 4.83
C GLY A 52 1.44 -14.75 5.16
N ALA A 53 0.97 -14.07 4.12
CA ALA A 53 0.17 -12.86 4.27
C ALA A 53 -1.19 -13.12 4.96
N ALA A 54 -1.86 -14.21 4.62
CA ALA A 54 -3.14 -14.59 5.23
C ALA A 54 -3.05 -14.80 6.75
N ALA A 55 -1.90 -15.25 7.25
CA ALA A 55 -1.71 -15.43 8.70
C ALA A 55 -1.69 -14.14 9.50
N LEU A 56 -1.52 -12.98 8.84
CA LEU A 56 -1.52 -11.66 9.48
C LEU A 56 -2.94 -11.13 9.76
N GLU A 57 -3.96 -11.60 9.05
CA GLU A 57 -5.33 -11.07 9.12
C GLU A 57 -5.92 -11.18 10.53
N LYS A 58 -5.95 -12.41 11.08
CA LYS A 58 -6.55 -12.63 12.39
C LYS A 58 -5.82 -11.89 13.53
N PRO A 59 -4.50 -11.99 13.69
CA PRO A 59 -3.77 -11.26 14.70
C PRO A 59 -3.98 -9.74 14.64
N LEU A 60 -3.99 -9.17 13.44
CA LEU A 60 -4.21 -7.73 13.27
C LEU A 60 -5.66 -7.33 13.55
N THR A 61 -6.63 -8.18 13.20
CA THR A 61 -8.03 -8.00 13.60
C THR A 61 -8.17 -8.00 15.13
N ASP A 62 -7.55 -8.97 15.81
CA ASP A 62 -7.65 -9.13 17.26
C ASP A 62 -7.09 -7.93 18.04
N ILE A 63 -5.98 -7.31 17.58
CA ILE A 63 -5.36 -6.18 18.27
C ILE A 63 -5.96 -4.81 17.91
N SER A 64 -6.52 -4.67 16.69
CA SER A 64 -7.07 -3.38 16.23
C SER A 64 -8.57 -3.24 16.46
N GLY A 65 -9.28 -4.34 16.60
CA GLY A 65 -10.75 -4.40 16.59
C GLY A 65 -11.36 -4.15 15.20
N LEU A 66 -10.54 -3.99 14.17
CA LEU A 66 -10.96 -3.83 12.78
C LEU A 66 -10.90 -5.18 12.06
N SER A 67 -11.89 -5.47 11.22
CA SER A 67 -11.92 -6.73 10.46
C SER A 67 -11.03 -6.65 9.22
N PHE A 68 -9.96 -7.43 9.20
CA PHE A 68 -9.13 -7.64 8.02
C PHE A 68 -9.38 -9.06 7.49
N THR A 69 -9.86 -9.15 6.26
CA THR A 69 -10.27 -10.42 5.63
C THR A 69 -9.68 -10.58 4.23
N LYS A 70 -8.86 -9.63 3.81
CA LYS A 70 -8.24 -9.59 2.49
C LYS A 70 -6.84 -9.01 2.56
N TYR A 71 -5.97 -9.48 1.67
CA TYR A 71 -4.62 -8.92 1.54
C TYR A 71 -4.22 -8.71 0.06
N ILE A 72 -3.28 -7.81 -0.14
CA ILE A 72 -2.48 -7.67 -1.35
C ILE A 72 -1.01 -7.69 -0.91
N LYS A 73 -0.28 -8.73 -1.30
CA LYS A 73 1.16 -8.83 -1.04
C LYS A 73 1.95 -8.40 -2.27
N MET A 74 2.94 -7.55 -2.06
CA MET A 74 3.80 -7.03 -3.11
C MET A 74 5.27 -7.08 -2.69
N SER A 75 6.13 -7.65 -3.55
CA SER A 75 7.58 -7.45 -3.45
C SER A 75 7.97 -6.06 -3.97
N GLN A 76 9.22 -5.65 -3.77
CA GLN A 76 9.76 -4.39 -4.31
C GLN A 76 9.55 -4.30 -5.83
N THR A 77 9.89 -5.36 -6.56
CA THR A 77 9.70 -5.43 -8.01
C THR A 77 8.22 -5.33 -8.40
N GLN A 78 7.31 -5.95 -7.65
CA GLN A 78 5.88 -5.88 -7.90
C GLN A 78 5.32 -4.49 -7.59
N LEU A 79 5.72 -3.86 -6.48
CA LEU A 79 5.35 -2.49 -6.14
C LEU A 79 5.78 -1.52 -7.25
N LYS A 80 7.02 -1.65 -7.74
CA LYS A 80 7.53 -0.84 -8.86
C LYS A 80 6.67 -0.98 -10.11
N LYS A 81 6.22 -2.21 -10.46
CA LYS A 81 5.31 -2.45 -11.58
C LYS A 81 3.95 -1.77 -11.38
N VAL A 82 3.38 -1.88 -10.18
CA VAL A 82 2.10 -1.25 -9.85
C VAL A 82 2.19 0.26 -9.97
N VAL A 83 3.21 0.89 -9.38
CA VAL A 83 3.42 2.34 -9.49
C VAL A 83 3.64 2.77 -10.95
N SER A 84 4.44 2.01 -11.71
CA SER A 84 4.64 2.28 -13.14
C SER A 84 3.33 2.23 -13.95
N LYS A 85 2.40 1.36 -13.56
CA LYS A 85 1.08 1.25 -14.23
C LYS A 85 0.15 2.42 -13.88
N ILE A 86 0.20 2.89 -12.64
CA ILE A 86 -0.63 4.01 -12.16
C ILE A 86 -0.13 5.35 -12.73
N GLY A 87 1.18 5.50 -12.87
CA GLY A 87 1.91 6.74 -13.17
C GLY A 87 2.64 7.28 -11.95
N ASP A 88 3.30 8.41 -12.12
CA ASP A 88 4.07 9.04 -11.05
C ASP A 88 3.17 9.37 -9.86
N VAL A 89 3.70 9.20 -8.65
CA VAL A 89 2.99 9.42 -7.40
C VAL A 89 3.56 10.66 -6.72
N THR A 90 2.69 11.62 -6.41
CA THR A 90 3.08 12.81 -5.63
C THR A 90 3.19 12.44 -4.16
N VAL A 91 4.39 12.60 -3.60
CA VAL A 91 4.68 12.36 -2.18
C VAL A 91 5.27 13.63 -1.58
N ARG A 92 4.80 13.99 -0.37
CA ARG A 92 5.41 15.09 0.39
C ARG A 92 6.64 14.58 1.14
N ILE A 93 7.80 15.14 0.79
CA ILE A 93 9.09 14.82 1.40
C ILE A 93 9.31 15.82 2.55
N PRO A 94 9.48 15.35 3.81
CA PRO A 94 9.53 16.25 4.97
C PRO A 94 10.81 17.08 5.06
N SER A 95 11.92 16.59 4.53
CA SER A 95 13.23 17.25 4.50
C SER A 95 14.07 16.70 3.35
N ASP A 96 15.08 17.45 2.94
CA ASP A 96 16.01 17.01 1.89
C ASP A 96 16.63 15.66 2.25
N ILE A 97 16.69 14.78 1.25
CA ILE A 97 17.28 13.44 1.37
C ILE A 97 18.50 13.36 0.46
N ASN A 98 19.65 13.05 1.05
CA ASN A 98 20.88 12.70 0.32
C ASN A 98 21.43 11.39 0.91
N TYR A 99 20.89 10.28 0.45
CA TYR A 99 21.21 8.94 0.92
C TYR A 99 22.10 8.20 -0.08
N LYS A 100 23.15 7.58 0.42
CA LYS A 100 24.05 6.68 -0.32
C LYS A 100 24.21 5.40 0.48
N GLY A 101 23.43 4.38 0.13
CA GLY A 101 23.52 3.03 0.71
C GLY A 101 24.31 2.08 -0.19
N ALA A 102 24.41 0.83 0.24
CA ALA A 102 25.06 -0.23 -0.53
C ALA A 102 24.24 -0.61 -1.77
N ASP A 103 22.91 -0.65 -1.64
CA ASP A 103 22.02 -1.18 -2.69
C ASP A 103 21.48 -0.08 -3.62
N PHE A 104 21.33 1.14 -3.10
CA PHE A 104 20.83 2.28 -3.89
C PHE A 104 21.25 3.63 -3.31
N SER A 105 21.13 4.66 -4.14
CA SER A 105 21.19 6.05 -3.71
C SER A 105 19.86 6.75 -3.95
N LEU A 106 19.55 7.75 -3.11
CA LEU A 106 18.34 8.55 -3.18
C LEU A 106 18.65 10.00 -2.91
N LEU A 107 18.31 10.87 -3.88
CA LEU A 107 18.41 12.31 -3.76
C LEU A 107 17.03 12.90 -4.02
N LEU A 108 16.45 13.56 -3.02
CA LEU A 108 15.16 14.23 -3.12
C LEU A 108 15.21 15.53 -2.32
N ASP A 109 14.60 16.58 -2.86
CA ASP A 109 14.39 17.84 -2.16
C ASP A 109 13.13 17.76 -1.29
N ALA A 110 13.09 18.54 -0.22
CA ALA A 110 11.89 18.72 0.60
C ALA A 110 10.72 19.29 -0.20
N GLY A 111 9.49 18.98 0.22
CA GLY A 111 8.27 19.45 -0.42
C GLY A 111 7.57 18.36 -1.24
N ASP A 112 6.60 18.76 -2.04
CA ASP A 112 5.84 17.82 -2.87
C ASP A 112 6.66 17.41 -4.09
N GLN A 113 6.96 16.12 -4.21
CA GLN A 113 7.77 15.53 -5.28
C GLN A 113 6.95 14.53 -6.08
N ASN A 114 7.02 14.61 -7.41
CA ASN A 114 6.46 13.58 -8.29
C ASN A 114 7.47 12.46 -8.46
N LEU A 115 7.22 11.35 -7.81
CA LEU A 115 8.12 10.21 -7.80
C LEU A 115 7.76 9.23 -8.90
N THR A 116 8.72 8.98 -9.80
CA THR A 116 8.65 7.83 -10.72
C THR A 116 8.61 6.54 -9.94
N SER A 117 8.23 5.43 -10.57
CA SER A 117 8.18 4.12 -9.91
C SER A 117 9.49 3.72 -9.22
N ASP A 118 10.63 4.07 -9.79
CA ASP A 118 11.95 3.80 -9.19
C ASP A 118 12.20 4.64 -7.94
N LEU A 119 11.98 5.95 -8.03
CA LEU A 119 12.14 6.87 -6.90
C LEU A 119 11.14 6.57 -5.77
N PHE A 120 9.89 6.24 -6.11
CA PHE A 120 8.89 5.85 -5.12
C PHE A 120 9.31 4.61 -4.33
N CYS A 121 9.77 3.56 -5.00
CA CYS A 121 10.23 2.36 -4.32
C CYS A 121 11.46 2.63 -3.45
N LYS A 122 12.44 3.39 -3.94
CA LYS A 122 13.61 3.79 -3.15
C LYS A 122 13.21 4.61 -1.93
N TYR A 123 12.29 5.57 -2.09
CA TYR A 123 11.78 6.37 -0.98
C TYR A 123 11.05 5.48 0.04
N PHE A 124 10.20 4.58 -0.41
CA PHE A 124 9.49 3.64 0.47
C PHE A 124 10.46 2.78 1.29
N LEU A 125 11.53 2.27 0.66
CA LEU A 125 12.54 1.47 1.35
C LEU A 125 13.36 2.28 2.35
N TYR A 126 13.78 3.48 1.95
CA TYR A 126 14.57 4.40 2.77
C TYR A 126 13.80 4.90 3.99
N SER A 127 12.51 5.18 3.84
CA SER A 127 11.69 5.88 4.83
C SER A 127 11.51 5.06 6.12
N ASP A 128 11.37 5.79 7.22
CA ASP A 128 10.86 5.25 8.47
C ASP A 128 9.37 4.87 8.35
N ASN A 129 8.78 4.48 9.47
CA ASN A 129 7.38 4.06 9.49
C ASN A 129 6.40 5.19 9.10
N SER A 130 6.70 6.43 9.47
CA SER A 130 5.87 7.60 9.10
C SER A 130 5.94 7.87 7.59
N GLY A 131 7.15 7.88 7.02
CA GLY A 131 7.34 8.09 5.59
C GLY A 131 6.73 6.95 4.75
N LYS A 132 6.81 5.68 5.22
CA LYS A 132 6.12 4.57 4.57
C LYS A 132 4.60 4.72 4.59
N ARG A 133 4.03 5.19 5.71
CA ARG A 133 2.59 5.49 5.79
C ARG A 133 2.21 6.57 4.78
N ASP A 134 2.96 7.67 4.74
CA ASP A 134 2.66 8.79 3.85
C ASP A 134 2.81 8.39 2.38
N ALA A 135 3.79 7.54 2.04
CA ALA A 135 3.90 6.93 0.72
C ALA A 135 2.71 6.03 0.38
N ALA A 136 2.25 5.19 1.32
CA ALA A 136 1.07 4.35 1.12
C ALA A 136 -0.20 5.18 0.90
N VAL A 137 -0.39 6.25 1.68
CA VAL A 137 -1.51 7.20 1.48
C VAL A 137 -1.42 7.88 0.12
N SER A 138 -0.23 8.33 -0.29
CA SER A 138 -0.01 8.94 -1.60
C SER A 138 -0.31 7.97 -2.75
N LEU A 139 0.09 6.71 -2.61
CA LEU A 139 -0.22 5.65 -3.57
C LEU A 139 -1.74 5.43 -3.71
N LEU A 140 -2.45 5.37 -2.58
CA LEU A 140 -3.91 5.25 -2.57
C LEU A 140 -4.58 6.47 -3.21
N ASN A 141 -4.12 7.67 -2.93
CA ASN A 141 -4.62 8.89 -3.58
C ASN A 141 -4.39 8.86 -5.08
N ALA A 142 -3.23 8.38 -5.54
CA ALA A 142 -2.95 8.22 -6.98
C ALA A 142 -3.88 7.19 -7.64
N LEU A 143 -4.18 6.08 -6.96
CA LEU A 143 -5.15 5.07 -7.40
C LEU A 143 -6.56 5.65 -7.53
N MET A 144 -6.93 6.57 -6.66
CA MET A 144 -8.25 7.19 -6.59
C MET A 144 -8.38 8.43 -7.47
N THR A 145 -7.48 8.67 -8.42
CA THR A 145 -7.63 9.73 -9.42
C THR A 145 -8.72 9.38 -10.44
N ALA A 146 -9.38 10.39 -11.02
CA ALA A 146 -10.41 10.19 -12.05
C ALA A 146 -9.91 9.33 -13.22
N LYS A 147 -8.66 9.52 -13.66
CA LYS A 147 -8.03 8.71 -14.72
C LYS A 147 -7.98 7.23 -14.34
N ASN A 148 -7.50 6.91 -13.14
CA ASN A 148 -7.32 5.54 -12.71
C ASN A 148 -8.66 4.86 -12.37
N VAL A 149 -9.62 5.61 -11.84
CA VAL A 149 -10.97 5.08 -11.59
C VAL A 149 -11.73 4.80 -12.90
N THR A 150 -11.56 5.62 -13.91
CA THR A 150 -12.11 5.31 -15.25
C THR A 150 -11.52 4.02 -15.84
N ALA A 151 -10.25 3.73 -15.53
CA ALA A 151 -9.54 2.52 -15.94
C ALA A 151 -9.54 1.40 -14.88
N GLN A 152 -10.43 1.47 -13.88
CA GLN A 152 -10.37 0.61 -12.68
C GLN A 152 -10.36 -0.89 -12.99
N ASP A 153 -11.14 -1.35 -13.97
CA ASP A 153 -11.17 -2.78 -14.32
C ASP A 153 -9.83 -3.25 -14.89
N THR A 154 -9.21 -2.42 -15.73
CA THR A 154 -7.88 -2.71 -16.29
C THR A 154 -6.82 -2.70 -15.20
N LEU A 155 -6.90 -1.74 -14.27
CA LEU A 155 -5.98 -1.61 -13.16
C LEU A 155 -6.15 -2.76 -12.15
N PHE A 156 -7.39 -3.12 -11.83
CA PHE A 156 -7.68 -4.28 -10.99
C PHE A 156 -7.09 -5.56 -11.59
N ASN A 157 -7.37 -5.86 -12.85
CA ASN A 157 -6.80 -7.03 -13.52
C ASN A 157 -5.26 -6.99 -13.54
N PHE A 158 -4.66 -5.82 -13.71
CA PHE A 158 -3.22 -5.67 -13.65
C PHE A 158 -2.67 -6.02 -12.26
N ILE A 159 -3.27 -5.49 -11.19
CA ILE A 159 -2.87 -5.78 -9.80
C ILE A 159 -3.02 -7.28 -9.53
N MET A 160 -4.16 -7.89 -9.86
CA MET A 160 -4.40 -9.32 -9.67
C MET A 160 -3.35 -10.21 -10.35
N ASN A 161 -2.91 -9.82 -11.55
CA ASN A 161 -1.92 -10.59 -12.31
C ASN A 161 -0.45 -10.32 -11.92
N ASN A 162 -0.19 -9.27 -11.14
CA ASN A 162 1.18 -8.86 -10.80
C ASN A 162 1.47 -8.83 -9.30
N THR A 163 0.52 -9.20 -8.46
CA THR A 163 0.68 -9.28 -7.00
C THR A 163 0.19 -10.65 -6.51
N ASP A 164 0.42 -10.94 -5.24
CA ASP A 164 -0.16 -12.08 -4.56
C ASP A 164 -1.31 -11.58 -3.66
N THR A 165 -2.53 -12.04 -3.92
CA THR A 165 -3.72 -11.55 -3.23
C THR A 165 -4.82 -12.61 -3.19
N ASP A 166 -5.65 -12.54 -2.17
CA ASP A 166 -6.87 -13.34 -2.02
C ASP A 166 -8.16 -12.58 -2.40
N ILE A 167 -8.02 -11.34 -2.92
CA ILE A 167 -9.15 -10.57 -3.45
C ILE A 167 -9.65 -11.24 -4.73
N SER A 168 -10.92 -11.56 -4.78
CA SER A 168 -11.55 -12.16 -5.96
C SER A 168 -12.25 -11.11 -6.84
N VAL A 169 -12.58 -11.49 -8.07
CA VAL A 169 -13.42 -10.68 -8.96
C VAL A 169 -14.78 -10.36 -8.33
N VAL A 170 -15.31 -11.29 -7.52
CA VAL A 170 -16.58 -11.07 -6.79
C VAL A 170 -16.41 -10.01 -5.70
N ASP A 171 -15.28 -10.00 -4.98
CA ASP A 171 -15.00 -8.97 -3.99
C ASP A 171 -14.86 -7.59 -4.66
N TYR A 172 -14.15 -7.53 -5.78
CA TYR A 172 -14.00 -6.31 -6.56
C TYR A 172 -15.34 -5.78 -7.08
N SER A 173 -16.19 -6.63 -7.65
CA SER A 173 -17.48 -6.20 -8.21
C SER A 173 -18.42 -5.58 -7.17
N LYS A 174 -18.30 -5.98 -5.90
CA LYS A 174 -19.10 -5.39 -4.79
C LYS A 174 -18.70 -3.95 -4.48
N VAL A 175 -17.44 -3.56 -4.73
CA VAL A 175 -16.91 -2.24 -4.34
C VAL A 175 -16.67 -1.31 -5.52
N SER A 176 -16.57 -1.83 -6.76
CA SER A 176 -16.23 -1.03 -7.93
C SER A 176 -17.17 0.14 -8.20
N SER A 177 -18.48 -0.07 -8.06
CA SER A 177 -19.49 1.00 -8.21
C SER A 177 -19.35 2.06 -7.14
N ALA A 178 -19.08 1.65 -5.88
CA ALA A 178 -18.89 2.57 -4.77
C ALA A 178 -17.60 3.39 -4.92
N LEU A 179 -16.51 2.80 -5.43
CA LEU A 179 -15.28 3.51 -5.75
C LEU A 179 -15.51 4.59 -6.81
N THR A 180 -16.29 4.29 -7.86
CA THR A 180 -16.63 5.26 -8.91
C THR A 180 -17.39 6.46 -8.33
N LEU A 181 -18.40 6.21 -7.50
CA LEU A 181 -19.17 7.28 -6.84
C LEU A 181 -18.30 8.11 -5.89
N PHE A 182 -17.42 7.47 -5.11
CA PHE A 182 -16.50 8.15 -4.20
C PHE A 182 -15.60 9.17 -4.92
N VAL A 183 -15.09 8.81 -6.10
CA VAL A 183 -14.19 9.70 -6.86
C VAL A 183 -14.97 10.80 -7.60
N GLN A 184 -16.17 10.50 -8.14
CA GLN A 184 -17.00 11.48 -8.80
C GLN A 184 -17.40 12.63 -7.85
N GLU A 185 -17.73 12.32 -6.60
CA GLU A 185 -18.06 13.34 -5.60
C GLU A 185 -16.85 14.18 -5.17
N LYS A 186 -15.63 13.59 -5.11
CA LYS A 186 -14.39 14.36 -4.85
C LYS A 186 -14.00 15.29 -6.00
N SER A 187 -14.39 14.96 -7.22
CA SER A 187 -14.06 15.75 -8.42
C SER A 187 -15.07 16.84 -8.73
N GLY A 188 -16.21 16.86 -8.06
CA GLY A 188 -17.31 17.80 -8.25
C GLY A 188 -17.36 18.97 -7.25
N ASN A 189 -16.35 19.13 -6.39
CA ASN A 189 -16.20 20.26 -5.46
C ASN A 189 -15.04 21.15 -5.86
#